data_54e77ffe6c34e4a083535dde332f7ca9
#
_entry.id   54e77ffe6c34e4a083535dde332f7ca9
#
_cell.length_a   1.000
_cell.length_b   1.000
_cell.length_c   1.000
_cell.angle_alpha   90.00
_cell.angle_beta   90.00
_cell.angle_gamma   90.00
#
_symmetry.space_group_name_H-M   'P 1'
#
loop_
_entity.id
_entity.type
_entity.pdbx_description
1 polymer ?
#
loop_
_entity_poly.entity_id
_entity_poly.type
_entity_poly.pdbx_seq_one_letter_code
_entity_poly.pdbx_strand_id
1 'polypeptide(L)'
;NVSILWPKPQYLEPEGGIVQLDDFAQGAERLKKPVTVWEAIGDLPEPVKGRPGLADRELDYDKPPFSEYQRWARKGSSKVHNHVTRQHSERDIKVFDMMKEGMWWKDLPAEIKKLYGYRDDIFHDKMKRLRSDRPSWTVVAHLYKDGYMYIHPKQPRSITVREAARLQSFPDRFIFRGSRTDQFKQVGN
;
A
#
# COMPACT_ATOMS: atom_id res chain seq x y z
N ASN A 1 26.73 -2.31 32.28
CA ASN A 1 26.53 -2.75 30.91
C ASN A 1 25.05 -3.16 30.78
N VAL A 2 24.26 -2.37 30.06
CA VAL A 2 22.89 -2.73 29.71
C VAL A 2 22.96 -3.48 28.40
N SER A 3 22.67 -4.78 28.42
CA SER A 3 22.51 -5.58 27.21
C SER A 3 21.19 -5.24 26.54
N ILE A 4 21.23 -4.65 25.36
CA ILE A 4 20.03 -4.39 24.57
C ILE A 4 19.61 -5.73 23.94
N LEU A 5 18.50 -6.28 24.41
CA LEU A 5 17.88 -7.46 23.81
C LEU A 5 17.02 -7.01 22.62
N TRP A 6 17.51 -7.23 21.41
CA TRP A 6 16.72 -7.01 20.20
C TRP A 6 15.60 -8.07 20.11
N PRO A 7 14.38 -7.69 19.72
CA PRO A 7 13.32 -8.65 19.47
C PRO A 7 13.71 -9.60 18.35
N LYS A 8 13.41 -10.89 18.52
CA LYS A 8 13.66 -11.89 17.47
C LYS A 8 12.79 -11.59 16.25
N PRO A 9 13.31 -11.69 15.03
CA PRO A 9 12.51 -11.51 13.83
C PRO A 9 11.39 -12.56 13.78
N GLN A 10 10.20 -12.14 13.39
CA GLN A 10 9.01 -12.99 13.28
C GLN A 10 8.71 -13.40 11.83
N TYR A 11 9.32 -12.72 10.86
CA TYR A 11 9.09 -12.90 9.42
C TYR A 11 10.39 -13.03 8.67
N LEU A 12 10.35 -13.76 7.55
CA LEU A 12 11.46 -13.87 6.61
C LEU A 12 11.64 -12.57 5.84
N GLU A 13 12.89 -12.24 5.48
CA GLU A 13 13.18 -11.17 4.53
C GLU A 13 12.58 -11.48 3.15
N PRO A 14 11.95 -10.51 2.46
CA PRO A 14 11.29 -10.75 1.18
C PRO A 14 12.21 -11.17 0.02
N GLU A 15 13.49 -10.89 0.09
CA GLU A 15 14.46 -11.04 -1.00
C GLU A 15 15.72 -11.83 -0.58
N GLY A 16 15.60 -12.87 0.20
CA GLY A 16 16.74 -13.74 0.47
C GLY A 16 17.98 -13.02 0.98
N GLY A 17 17.82 -11.84 1.55
CA GLY A 17 18.87 -11.18 2.29
C GLY A 17 19.32 -12.15 3.36
N ILE A 18 20.57 -12.56 3.28
CA ILE A 18 21.19 -13.44 4.27
C ILE A 18 21.19 -12.64 5.58
N VAL A 19 20.10 -12.77 6.37
CA VAL A 19 20.27 -12.67 7.81
C VAL A 19 21.30 -13.77 8.08
N GLN A 20 22.49 -13.42 8.51
CA GLN A 20 23.46 -14.44 8.93
C GLN A 20 22.82 -15.17 10.10
N LEU A 21 22.25 -16.31 9.77
CA LEU A 21 21.35 -17.13 10.60
C LEU A 21 22.09 -18.05 11.55
N ASP A 22 23.39 -17.91 11.70
CA ASP A 22 24.16 -18.82 12.56
C ASP A 22 23.64 -18.79 14.02
N ASP A 23 23.08 -17.66 14.46
CA ASP A 23 22.45 -17.55 15.78
C ASP A 23 20.92 -17.84 15.78
N PHE A 24 20.29 -17.96 14.61
CA PHE A 24 18.83 -18.12 14.47
C PHE A 24 18.38 -19.44 13.82
N ALA A 25 19.32 -20.28 13.39
CA ALA A 25 19.03 -21.51 12.64
C ALA A 25 18.05 -22.47 13.33
N GLN A 26 18.00 -22.50 14.65
CA GLN A 26 17.05 -23.31 15.40
C GLN A 26 15.62 -22.75 15.42
N GLY A 27 15.41 -21.51 14.99
CA GLY A 27 14.11 -20.83 14.96
C GLY A 27 13.55 -20.57 13.56
N ALA A 28 14.34 -20.77 12.50
CA ALA A 28 13.98 -20.42 11.12
C ALA A 28 12.76 -21.20 10.58
N GLU A 29 12.53 -22.42 11.06
CA GLU A 29 11.37 -23.23 10.66
C GLU A 29 10.01 -22.64 11.07
N ARG A 30 9.99 -21.64 11.95
CA ARG A 30 8.78 -20.99 12.47
C ARG A 30 8.54 -19.59 11.95
N LEU A 31 9.42 -19.08 11.09
CA LEU A 31 9.23 -17.74 10.56
C LEU A 31 8.09 -17.71 9.54
N LYS A 32 7.14 -16.80 9.74
CA LYS A 32 6.02 -16.61 8.81
C LYS A 32 6.50 -15.90 7.55
N LYS A 33 5.88 -16.23 6.41
CA LYS A 33 6.07 -15.42 5.20
C LYS A 33 5.50 -14.03 5.42
N PRO A 34 6.16 -12.97 4.92
CA PRO A 34 5.60 -11.62 4.98
C PRO A 34 4.27 -11.53 4.23
N VAL A 35 3.35 -10.73 4.74
CA VAL A 35 2.06 -10.48 4.09
C VAL A 35 2.29 -9.66 2.82
N THR A 36 1.80 -10.16 1.70
CA THR A 36 1.88 -9.47 0.41
C THR A 36 0.84 -8.36 0.31
N VAL A 37 1.03 -7.43 -0.62
CA VAL A 37 0.04 -6.37 -0.90
C VAL A 37 -1.32 -6.98 -1.21
N TRP A 38 -1.37 -8.05 -2.03
CA TRP A 38 -2.65 -8.65 -2.39
C TRP A 38 -3.33 -9.39 -1.24
N GLU A 39 -2.55 -10.05 -0.39
CA GLU A 39 -3.06 -10.63 0.86
C GLU A 39 -3.59 -9.58 1.84
N ALA A 40 -3.13 -8.34 1.73
CA ALA A 40 -3.63 -7.24 2.57
C ALA A 40 -4.90 -6.59 2.02
N ILE A 41 -4.99 -6.33 0.70
CA ILE A 41 -6.04 -5.46 0.13
C ILE A 41 -6.96 -6.13 -0.90
N GLY A 42 -6.65 -7.35 -1.35
CA GLY A 42 -7.31 -7.96 -2.51
C GLY A 42 -8.77 -8.37 -2.31
N ASP A 43 -9.25 -8.38 -1.08
CA ASP A 43 -10.64 -8.66 -0.72
C ASP A 43 -11.51 -7.41 -0.52
N LEU A 44 -10.93 -6.22 -0.62
CA LEU A 44 -11.69 -4.98 -0.56
C LEU A 44 -12.60 -4.85 -1.79
N PRO A 45 -13.81 -4.29 -1.62
CA PRO A 45 -14.72 -4.06 -2.73
C PRO A 45 -14.17 -3.02 -3.72
N GLU A 46 -14.86 -2.81 -4.82
CA GLU A 46 -14.52 -1.71 -5.72
C GLU A 46 -14.68 -0.36 -4.99
N PRO A 47 -13.66 0.51 -4.99
CA PRO A 47 -13.73 1.77 -4.26
C PRO A 47 -14.73 2.75 -4.89
N VAL A 48 -15.30 3.60 -4.07
CA VAL A 48 -16.13 4.70 -4.56
C VAL A 48 -15.28 5.69 -5.36
N LYS A 49 -15.76 6.08 -6.54
CA LYS A 49 -15.08 7.10 -7.35
C LYS A 49 -15.04 8.43 -6.62
N GLY A 50 -13.84 8.96 -6.45
CA GLY A 50 -13.62 10.23 -5.74
C GLY A 50 -14.25 11.42 -6.46
N ARG A 51 -14.79 12.35 -5.69
CA ARG A 51 -15.31 13.65 -6.13
C ARG A 51 -15.05 14.70 -5.05
N PRO A 52 -15.09 16.01 -5.37
CA PRO A 52 -14.94 17.05 -4.37
C PRO A 52 -15.92 16.85 -3.19
N GLY A 53 -15.44 17.05 -1.96
CA GLY A 53 -16.23 16.92 -0.74
C GLY A 53 -16.50 15.48 -0.27
N LEU A 54 -16.25 14.45 -1.08
CA LEU A 54 -16.44 13.06 -0.68
C LEU A 54 -15.16 12.53 0.00
N ALA A 55 -15.21 12.44 1.33
CA ALA A 55 -14.10 11.93 2.13
C ALA A 55 -14.26 10.45 2.49
N ASP A 56 -15.50 9.98 2.67
CA ASP A 56 -15.81 8.60 3.00
C ASP A 56 -17.20 8.21 2.49
N ARG A 57 -17.39 6.93 2.28
CA ARG A 57 -18.67 6.28 2.05
C ARG A 57 -18.60 4.84 2.52
N GLU A 58 -19.60 4.42 3.26
CA GLU A 58 -19.73 3.04 3.72
C GLU A 58 -20.01 2.10 2.55
N LEU A 59 -19.30 0.96 2.50
CA LEU A 59 -19.46 -0.08 1.50
C LEU A 59 -19.62 -1.45 2.17
N ASP A 60 -20.32 -2.35 1.52
CA ASP A 60 -20.36 -3.76 1.89
C ASP A 60 -19.11 -4.49 1.39
N TYR A 61 -18.69 -5.54 2.11
CA TYR A 61 -17.76 -6.50 1.56
C TYR A 61 -18.48 -7.37 0.51
N ASP A 62 -17.97 -7.40 -0.70
CA ASP A 62 -18.50 -8.17 -1.83
C ASP A 62 -17.78 -9.49 -2.08
N LYS A 63 -16.65 -9.74 -1.37
CA LYS A 63 -15.82 -10.94 -1.48
C LYS A 63 -15.47 -11.50 -0.11
N PRO A 64 -15.33 -12.83 0.03
CA PRO A 64 -14.82 -13.43 1.25
C PRO A 64 -13.32 -13.10 1.43
N PRO A 65 -12.82 -13.02 2.69
CA PRO A 65 -11.39 -12.91 2.94
C PRO A 65 -10.69 -14.23 2.59
N PHE A 66 -9.61 -14.17 1.82
CA PHE A 66 -8.85 -15.36 1.41
C PHE A 66 -7.51 -15.52 2.16
N SER A 67 -7.02 -14.47 2.86
CA SER A 67 -5.82 -14.53 3.69
C SER A 67 -6.14 -14.45 5.18
N GLU A 68 -5.21 -14.91 6.03
CA GLU A 68 -5.32 -14.72 7.48
C GLU A 68 -5.31 -13.24 7.86
N TYR A 69 -4.50 -12.46 7.15
CA TYR A 69 -4.43 -11.02 7.37
C TYR A 69 -5.77 -10.32 7.13
N GLN A 70 -6.47 -10.66 6.05
CA GLN A 70 -7.79 -10.09 5.75
C GLN A 70 -8.84 -10.49 6.79
N ARG A 71 -8.82 -11.75 7.25
CA ARG A 71 -9.70 -12.19 8.36
C ARG A 71 -9.44 -11.39 9.63
N TRP A 72 -8.16 -11.17 9.96
CA TRP A 72 -7.79 -10.32 11.09
C TRP A 72 -8.24 -8.87 10.90
N ALA A 73 -8.00 -8.29 9.73
CA ALA A 73 -8.32 -6.90 9.45
C ALA A 73 -9.83 -6.60 9.54
N ARG A 74 -10.66 -7.54 9.07
CA ARG A 74 -12.14 -7.44 9.13
C ARG A 74 -12.73 -7.68 10.52
N LYS A 75 -11.98 -8.26 11.44
CA LYS A 75 -12.50 -8.61 12.77
C LYS A 75 -13.13 -7.40 13.47
N GLY A 76 -14.43 -7.48 13.76
CA GLY A 76 -15.18 -6.40 14.39
C GLY A 76 -15.60 -5.27 13.44
N SER A 77 -15.59 -5.51 12.10
CA SER A 77 -16.13 -4.60 11.11
C SER A 77 -17.08 -5.34 10.17
N SER A 78 -18.29 -4.82 9.99
CA SER A 78 -19.27 -5.31 9.03
C SER A 78 -19.25 -4.55 7.70
N LYS A 79 -18.55 -3.41 7.66
CA LYS A 79 -18.52 -2.48 6.53
C LYS A 79 -17.09 -2.00 6.26
N VAL A 80 -16.87 -1.48 5.06
CA VAL A 80 -15.63 -0.84 4.63
C VAL A 80 -15.82 0.67 4.61
N HIS A 81 -14.96 1.39 5.32
CA HIS A 81 -14.88 2.85 5.37
C HIS A 81 -13.57 3.36 4.77
N ASN A 82 -13.55 4.64 4.40
CA ASN A 82 -12.35 5.31 3.86
C ASN A 82 -11.85 4.72 2.53
N HIS A 83 -12.77 4.12 1.76
CA HIS A 83 -12.43 3.44 0.50
C HIS A 83 -12.92 4.24 -0.71
N VAL A 84 -12.40 5.47 -0.84
CA VAL A 84 -12.71 6.44 -1.89
C VAL A 84 -11.44 6.74 -2.68
N THR A 85 -11.49 6.66 -4.03
CA THR A 85 -10.33 6.93 -4.89
C THR A 85 -9.93 8.41 -4.87
N ARG A 86 -8.67 8.70 -5.19
CA ARG A 86 -8.29 10.05 -5.63
C ARG A 86 -8.87 10.31 -7.02
N GLN A 87 -9.05 11.59 -7.34
CA GLN A 87 -9.25 11.99 -8.73
C GLN A 87 -7.89 12.00 -9.43
N HIS A 88 -7.83 11.37 -10.59
CA HIS A 88 -6.67 11.36 -11.47
C HIS A 88 -7.05 11.97 -12.81
N SER A 89 -6.13 12.67 -13.46
CA SER A 89 -6.31 13.12 -14.83
C SER A 89 -6.34 11.93 -15.80
N GLU A 90 -6.93 12.10 -16.97
CA GLU A 90 -6.90 11.04 -18.01
C GLU A 90 -5.46 10.66 -18.40
N ARG A 91 -4.56 11.66 -18.42
CA ARG A 91 -3.13 11.42 -18.64
C ARG A 91 -2.56 10.47 -17.60
N ASP A 92 -2.83 10.72 -16.31
CA ASP A 92 -2.30 9.89 -15.23
C ASP A 92 -2.84 8.47 -15.30
N ILE A 93 -4.15 8.31 -15.58
CA ILE A 93 -4.79 7.00 -15.73
C ILE A 93 -4.11 6.22 -16.87
N LYS A 94 -3.89 6.84 -18.03
CA LYS A 94 -3.19 6.20 -19.16
C LYS A 94 -1.78 5.75 -18.79
N VAL A 95 -1.03 6.56 -18.05
CA VAL A 95 0.32 6.21 -17.63
C VAL A 95 0.29 5.08 -16.60
N PHE A 96 -0.62 5.13 -15.62
CA PHE A 96 -0.76 4.05 -14.64
C PHE A 96 -1.15 2.73 -15.32
N ASP A 97 -2.00 2.77 -16.34
CA ASP A 97 -2.40 1.57 -17.08
C ASP A 97 -1.24 0.92 -17.84
N MET A 98 -0.33 1.73 -18.39
CA MET A 98 0.89 1.26 -19.04
C MET A 98 1.91 0.65 -18.08
N MET A 99 1.92 1.04 -16.82
CA MET A 99 2.88 0.56 -15.84
C MET A 99 2.57 -0.89 -15.43
N LYS A 100 3.53 -1.78 -15.58
CA LYS A 100 3.44 -3.13 -15.01
C LYS A 100 3.67 -3.08 -13.49
N GLU A 101 3.21 -4.11 -12.77
CA GLU A 101 3.48 -4.24 -11.33
C GLU A 101 4.99 -4.16 -11.04
N GLY A 102 5.35 -3.35 -10.05
CA GLY A 102 6.75 -3.12 -9.68
C GLY A 102 7.50 -2.10 -10.52
N MET A 103 6.91 -1.56 -11.59
CA MET A 103 7.53 -0.47 -12.36
C MET A 103 7.58 0.84 -11.56
N TRP A 104 8.64 1.58 -11.78
CA TRP A 104 8.90 2.88 -11.18
C TRP A 104 8.99 3.96 -12.26
N TRP A 105 9.00 5.22 -11.84
CA TRP A 105 9.22 6.37 -12.72
C TRP A 105 10.42 6.19 -13.66
N LYS A 106 11.55 5.69 -13.14
CA LYS A 106 12.77 5.48 -13.93
C LYS A 106 12.58 4.53 -15.12
N ASP A 107 11.63 3.60 -15.02
CA ASP A 107 11.37 2.57 -16.02
C ASP A 107 10.44 3.06 -17.14
N LEU A 108 9.87 4.26 -17.00
CA LEU A 108 8.98 4.85 -18.00
C LEU A 108 9.77 5.39 -19.21
N PRO A 109 9.19 5.29 -20.43
CA PRO A 109 9.76 5.89 -21.65
C PRO A 109 9.98 7.39 -21.51
N ALA A 110 11.01 7.92 -22.19
CA ALA A 110 11.35 9.35 -22.13
C ALA A 110 10.22 10.25 -22.60
N GLU A 111 9.42 9.81 -23.58
CA GLU A 111 8.26 10.54 -24.10
C GLU A 111 7.20 10.73 -23.03
N ILE A 112 6.97 9.73 -22.20
CA ILE A 112 6.03 9.80 -21.08
C ILE A 112 6.55 10.73 -19.99
N LYS A 113 7.84 10.64 -19.67
CA LYS A 113 8.48 11.52 -18.66
C LYS A 113 8.37 12.99 -19.03
N LYS A 114 8.52 13.34 -20.30
CA LYS A 114 8.38 14.71 -20.79
C LYS A 114 6.99 15.31 -20.52
N LEU A 115 5.94 14.52 -20.42
CA LEU A 115 4.58 15.00 -20.14
C LEU A 115 4.40 15.57 -18.73
N TYR A 116 5.30 15.25 -17.79
CA TYR A 116 5.18 15.65 -16.39
C TYR A 116 6.12 16.78 -15.97
N GLY A 117 7.16 17.07 -16.74
CA GLY A 117 8.14 18.10 -16.40
C GLY A 117 8.90 17.84 -15.10
N TYR A 118 8.92 16.60 -14.61
CA TYR A 118 9.74 16.27 -13.44
C TYR A 118 11.22 16.26 -13.83
N ARG A 119 12.06 16.68 -12.90
CA ARG A 119 13.51 16.59 -13.03
C ARG A 119 13.95 15.16 -12.79
N ASP A 120 14.35 14.46 -13.85
CA ASP A 120 14.80 13.06 -13.79
C ASP A 120 16.08 12.85 -12.99
N ASP A 121 16.90 13.92 -12.87
CA ASP A 121 18.13 13.90 -12.09
C ASP A 121 17.93 13.92 -10.57
N ILE A 122 16.71 14.29 -10.10
CA ILE A 122 16.39 14.41 -8.67
C ILE A 122 15.29 13.44 -8.25
N PHE A 123 14.27 13.26 -9.09
CA PHE A 123 13.04 12.58 -8.71
C PHE A 123 12.88 11.21 -9.37
N HIS A 124 13.63 10.23 -8.89
CA HIS A 124 13.60 8.86 -9.44
C HIS A 124 12.39 8.03 -8.98
N ASP A 125 11.68 8.46 -7.95
CA ASP A 125 10.67 7.68 -7.24
C ASP A 125 9.24 8.27 -7.24
N LYS A 126 8.97 9.22 -8.15
CA LYS A 126 7.66 9.93 -8.20
C LYS A 126 6.46 9.06 -8.50
N MET A 127 6.63 7.99 -9.23
CA MET A 127 5.60 7.00 -9.53
C MET A 127 6.15 5.62 -9.28
N LYS A 128 5.39 4.83 -8.49
CA LYS A 128 5.73 3.43 -8.20
C LYS A 128 4.47 2.60 -8.19
N ARG A 129 4.41 1.56 -9.01
CA ARG A 129 3.31 0.60 -8.98
C ARG A 129 3.63 -0.54 -8.01
N LEU A 130 2.75 -0.75 -7.05
CA LEU A 130 2.87 -1.84 -6.09
C LEU A 130 2.90 -3.21 -6.79
N ARG A 131 3.53 -4.18 -6.16
CA ARG A 131 3.50 -5.58 -6.57
C ARG A 131 2.48 -6.34 -5.72
N SER A 132 1.63 -7.10 -6.36
CA SER A 132 0.63 -7.92 -5.66
C SER A 132 1.24 -9.06 -4.85
N ASP A 133 2.37 -9.62 -5.31
CA ASP A 133 3.05 -10.80 -4.78
C ASP A 133 4.16 -10.49 -3.76
N ARG A 134 4.34 -9.24 -3.36
CA ARG A 134 5.36 -8.79 -2.41
C ARG A 134 4.77 -7.91 -1.31
N PRO A 135 5.44 -7.78 -0.16
CA PRO A 135 5.10 -6.76 0.82
C PRO A 135 5.14 -5.36 0.22
N SER A 136 4.35 -4.45 0.76
CA SER A 136 4.46 -3.04 0.41
C SER A 136 5.78 -2.47 0.92
N TRP A 137 6.33 -1.50 0.20
CA TRP A 137 7.29 -0.61 0.82
C TRP A 137 6.61 0.26 1.87
N THR A 138 7.42 0.86 2.75
CA THR A 138 6.96 1.69 3.86
C THR A 138 6.00 2.79 3.40
N VAL A 139 4.84 2.86 4.05
CA VAL A 139 3.90 3.97 3.85
C VAL A 139 4.41 5.17 4.65
N VAL A 140 4.73 6.25 3.95
CA VAL A 140 5.36 7.44 4.54
C VAL A 140 4.36 8.55 4.87
N ALA A 141 4.73 9.44 5.79
CA ALA A 141 3.87 10.53 6.28
C ALA A 141 3.31 11.44 5.15
N HIS A 142 4.07 11.66 4.08
CA HIS A 142 3.59 12.52 2.96
C HIS A 142 2.81 11.79 1.88
N LEU A 143 2.32 10.58 2.14
CA LEU A 143 1.36 9.89 1.26
C LEU A 143 0.20 10.80 0.82
N TYR A 144 -0.23 11.74 1.65
CA TYR A 144 -1.29 12.68 1.33
C TYR A 144 -0.98 13.59 0.12
N LYS A 145 0.31 13.88 -0.14
CA LYS A 145 0.79 14.64 -1.32
C LYS A 145 1.23 13.70 -2.45
N ASP A 146 2.08 12.75 -2.13
CA ASP A 146 2.80 11.91 -3.09
C ASP A 146 2.12 10.54 -3.32
N GLY A 147 0.80 10.56 -3.52
CA GLY A 147 0.02 9.33 -3.71
C GLY A 147 0.45 8.47 -4.91
N TYR A 148 1.17 9.03 -5.88
CA TYR A 148 1.68 8.29 -7.04
C TYR A 148 2.86 7.37 -6.71
N MET A 149 3.44 7.50 -5.53
CA MET A 149 4.37 6.50 -4.99
C MET A 149 3.69 5.17 -4.63
N TYR A 150 2.35 5.12 -4.65
CA TYR A 150 1.55 3.95 -4.28
C TYR A 150 0.44 3.73 -5.31
N ILE A 151 0.82 3.38 -6.54
CA ILE A 151 -0.14 3.00 -7.59
C ILE A 151 -0.62 1.57 -7.29
N HIS A 152 -1.94 1.37 -7.37
CA HIS A 152 -2.57 0.08 -7.08
C HIS A 152 -2.05 -1.02 -8.03
N PRO A 153 -1.77 -2.25 -7.54
CA PRO A 153 -1.13 -3.29 -8.35
C PRO A 153 -1.98 -3.71 -9.56
N LYS A 154 -3.30 -3.75 -9.42
CA LYS A 154 -4.21 -4.27 -10.47
C LYS A 154 -5.06 -3.20 -11.17
N GLN A 155 -5.10 -1.97 -10.68
CA GLN A 155 -5.96 -0.91 -11.20
C GLN A 155 -5.15 0.35 -11.53
N PRO A 156 -5.50 1.13 -12.57
CA PRO A 156 -4.77 2.33 -12.97
C PRO A 156 -5.14 3.53 -12.09
N ARG A 157 -4.87 3.44 -10.80
CA ARG A 157 -5.10 4.48 -9.79
C ARG A 157 -4.12 4.37 -8.63
N SER A 158 -3.97 5.42 -7.86
CA SER A 158 -3.30 5.31 -6.56
C SER A 158 -4.20 4.59 -5.55
N ILE A 159 -3.59 4.08 -4.47
CA ILE A 159 -4.34 3.42 -3.40
C ILE A 159 -5.25 4.40 -2.65
N THR A 160 -6.31 3.86 -2.07
CA THR A 160 -7.24 4.57 -1.18
C THR A 160 -6.69 4.68 0.23
N VAL A 161 -7.37 5.44 1.09
CA VAL A 161 -7.02 5.52 2.52
C VAL A 161 -7.15 4.14 3.18
N ARG A 162 -8.20 3.37 2.88
CA ARG A 162 -8.39 2.02 3.44
C ARG A 162 -7.30 1.04 3.02
N GLU A 163 -6.91 1.08 1.75
CA GLU A 163 -5.80 0.25 1.26
C GLU A 163 -4.49 0.62 1.95
N ALA A 164 -4.18 1.91 2.05
CA ALA A 164 -3.00 2.39 2.78
C ALA A 164 -3.04 1.97 4.25
N ALA A 165 -4.20 2.08 4.90
CA ALA A 165 -4.40 1.66 6.28
C ALA A 165 -4.14 0.16 6.48
N ARG A 166 -4.65 -0.69 5.56
CA ARG A 166 -4.37 -2.12 5.57
C ARG A 166 -2.87 -2.42 5.41
N LEU A 167 -2.16 -1.68 4.54
CA LEU A 167 -0.70 -1.82 4.39
C LEU A 167 0.08 -1.37 5.64
N GLN A 168 -0.50 -0.51 6.47
CA GLN A 168 0.02 -0.07 7.78
C GLN A 168 -0.54 -0.88 8.97
N SER A 169 -1.21 -2.00 8.71
CA SER A 169 -1.78 -2.89 9.72
C SER A 169 -2.86 -2.24 10.62
N PHE A 170 -3.63 -1.28 10.08
CA PHE A 170 -4.84 -0.82 10.74
C PHE A 170 -6.01 -1.78 10.45
N PRO A 171 -6.78 -2.22 11.46
CA PRO A 171 -7.98 -3.01 11.24
C PRO A 171 -9.12 -2.17 10.65
N ASP A 172 -10.06 -2.80 9.94
CA ASP A 172 -11.14 -2.09 9.24
C ASP A 172 -12.11 -1.35 10.17
N ARG A 173 -12.24 -1.80 11.42
CA ARG A 173 -13.00 -1.09 12.45
C ARG A 173 -12.42 0.27 12.83
N PHE A 174 -11.15 0.54 12.47
CA PHE A 174 -10.55 1.85 12.65
C PHE A 174 -10.99 2.78 11.51
N ILE A 175 -11.81 3.77 11.81
CA ILE A 175 -12.38 4.72 10.84
C ILE A 175 -11.64 6.05 10.96
N PHE A 176 -10.99 6.47 9.89
CA PHE A 176 -10.30 7.76 9.81
C PHE A 176 -11.30 8.89 9.59
N ARG A 177 -11.13 10.03 10.26
CA ARG A 177 -12.04 11.17 10.21
C ARG A 177 -11.41 12.39 9.55
N GLY A 178 -12.23 13.36 9.18
CA GLY A 178 -11.80 14.59 8.49
C GLY A 178 -11.80 14.46 6.98
N SER A 179 -11.15 15.41 6.31
CA SER A 179 -10.98 15.37 4.86
C SER A 179 -10.13 14.17 4.43
N ARG A 180 -10.24 13.77 3.16
CA ARG A 180 -9.39 12.67 2.64
C ARG A 180 -7.89 12.95 2.84
N THR A 181 -7.47 14.22 2.75
CA THR A 181 -6.08 14.62 3.04
C THR A 181 -5.71 14.34 4.49
N ASP A 182 -6.59 14.67 5.43
CA ASP A 182 -6.36 14.42 6.85
C ASP A 182 -6.33 12.92 7.16
N GLN A 183 -7.21 12.15 6.52
CA GLN A 183 -7.22 10.69 6.64
C GLN A 183 -5.89 10.07 6.17
N PHE A 184 -5.35 10.51 5.02
CA PHE A 184 -4.04 10.04 4.55
C PHE A 184 -2.89 10.45 5.49
N LYS A 185 -2.95 11.65 6.09
CA LYS A 185 -1.96 12.06 7.11
C LYS A 185 -2.02 11.14 8.34
N GLN A 186 -3.23 10.82 8.82
CA GLN A 186 -3.41 9.92 9.96
C GLN A 186 -2.84 8.52 9.70
N VAL A 187 -2.97 8.01 8.48
CA VAL A 187 -2.39 6.70 8.10
C VAL A 187 -0.87 6.78 8.03
N GLY A 188 -0.32 7.89 7.53
CA GLY A 188 1.12 8.03 7.27
C GLY A 188 1.96 8.43 8.49
N ASN A 189 1.32 8.96 9.53
CA ASN A 189 2.01 9.35 10.79
C ASN A 189 2.06 8.18 11.76
#